data_aba84f33908258128767f640268779f2
#
_entry.id   aba84f33908258128767f640268779f2
#
_cell.length_a   1.000
_cell.length_b   1.000
_cell.length_c   1.000
_cell.angle_alpha   90.00
_cell.angle_beta   90.00
_cell.angle_gamma   90.00
#
_symmetry.space_group_name_H-M   'P 1'
#
loop_
_entity.id
_entity.type
_entity.pdbx_description
1 polymer ?
#
loop_
_entity_poly.entity_id
_entity_poly.type
_entity_poly.pdbx_seq_one_letter_code
_entity_poly.pdbx_strand_id
1 'polypeptide(L)'
;MKVAIVPFDYENNKADKMFKRKEIEYAPFRKMYTCFQEIGIEVHTIDVYDSLRNIDWIYFFALNTKWYTSLIWKKCENKMVYVAFEPETVIPFHSDAGIRLMCSYFKYILTWNIEQKKEGKVFLFQVPYFYRKGGNVSLEKENCLLIFQVTNIQTVKKNCTVNAGR
;
A
#
# COMPACT_ATOMS: atom_id res chain seq x y z
N MET A 1 -4.41 -12.64 7.85
CA MET A 1 -4.63 -11.18 7.73
C MET A 1 -5.27 -10.91 6.39
N LYS A 2 -6.27 -10.00 6.34
CA LYS A 2 -6.99 -9.62 5.12
C LYS A 2 -6.73 -8.15 4.79
N VAL A 3 -6.39 -7.89 3.54
CA VAL A 3 -6.07 -6.55 3.04
C VAL A 3 -6.96 -6.22 1.86
N ALA A 4 -7.65 -5.08 1.93
CA ALA A 4 -8.41 -4.54 0.82
C ALA A 4 -7.62 -3.41 0.14
N ILE A 5 -7.71 -3.32 -1.18
CA ILE A 5 -7.08 -2.26 -1.97
C ILE A 5 -8.14 -1.45 -2.70
N VAL A 6 -8.11 -0.13 -2.49
CA VAL A 6 -8.81 0.84 -3.35
C VAL A 6 -7.82 1.25 -4.43
N PRO A 7 -7.94 0.73 -5.65
CA PRO A 7 -6.95 0.98 -6.70
C PRO A 7 -7.07 2.40 -7.26
N PHE A 8 -5.97 2.89 -7.85
CA PHE A 8 -6.04 4.02 -8.78
C PHE A 8 -6.87 3.60 -10.00
N ASP A 9 -7.48 4.59 -10.69
CA ASP A 9 -8.37 4.30 -11.82
C ASP A 9 -9.32 3.12 -11.52
N TYR A 10 -10.13 3.31 -10.47
CA TYR A 10 -10.93 2.24 -9.86
C TYR A 10 -11.75 1.43 -10.87
N GLU A 11 -12.43 2.09 -11.82
CA GLU A 11 -13.32 1.40 -12.75
C GLU A 11 -12.59 0.40 -13.66
N ASN A 12 -11.34 0.72 -14.04
CA ASN A 12 -10.51 -0.14 -14.86
C ASN A 12 -9.74 -1.22 -14.08
N ASN A 13 -9.59 -1.04 -12.77
CA ASN A 13 -8.74 -1.87 -11.90
C ASN A 13 -9.51 -2.69 -10.84
N LYS A 14 -10.83 -2.52 -10.70
CA LYS A 14 -11.70 -3.28 -9.80
C LYS A 14 -11.75 -4.78 -10.16
N ALA A 15 -12.31 -5.60 -9.29
CA ALA A 15 -12.43 -7.06 -9.45
C ALA A 15 -11.05 -7.73 -9.67
N ASP A 16 -10.05 -7.28 -8.93
CA ASP A 16 -8.67 -7.76 -8.98
C ASP A 16 -7.97 -7.61 -10.35
N LYS A 17 -8.54 -6.80 -11.25
CA LYS A 17 -7.93 -6.59 -12.58
C LYS A 17 -6.52 -6.01 -12.48
N MET A 18 -6.26 -5.11 -11.52
CA MET A 18 -4.92 -4.52 -11.35
C MET A 18 -3.82 -5.57 -11.11
N PHE A 19 -4.14 -6.70 -10.52
CA PHE A 19 -3.19 -7.78 -10.25
C PHE A 19 -3.03 -8.75 -11.43
N LYS A 20 -3.93 -8.69 -12.42
CA LYS A 20 -3.98 -9.61 -13.57
C LYS A 20 -3.48 -8.96 -14.87
N ARG A 21 -3.40 -7.63 -14.91
CA ARG A 21 -2.94 -6.88 -16.09
C ARG A 21 -1.48 -7.20 -16.40
N LYS A 22 -1.16 -7.40 -17.70
CA LYS A 22 0.18 -7.82 -18.17
C LYS A 22 1.10 -6.65 -18.49
N GLU A 23 0.56 -5.46 -18.65
CA GLU A 23 1.29 -4.25 -18.96
C GLU A 23 2.38 -3.98 -17.90
N ILE A 24 3.50 -3.41 -18.33
CA ILE A 24 4.70 -3.28 -17.49
C ILE A 24 4.45 -2.38 -16.26
N GLU A 25 3.63 -1.37 -16.38
CA GLU A 25 3.26 -0.47 -15.29
C GLU A 25 2.52 -1.16 -14.15
N TYR A 26 1.90 -2.31 -14.42
CA TYR A 26 1.23 -3.14 -13.40
C TYR A 26 2.14 -4.20 -12.77
N ALA A 27 3.39 -4.32 -13.24
CA ALA A 27 4.31 -5.31 -12.68
C ALA A 27 4.56 -5.14 -11.17
N PRO A 28 4.67 -3.93 -10.59
CA PRO A 28 4.77 -3.75 -9.14
C PRO A 28 3.58 -4.32 -8.38
N PHE A 29 2.38 -4.13 -8.89
CA PHE A 29 1.15 -4.60 -8.24
C PHE A 29 1.00 -6.12 -8.31
N ARG A 30 1.40 -6.74 -9.44
CA ARG A 30 1.48 -8.20 -9.54
C ARG A 30 2.49 -8.78 -8.55
N LYS A 31 3.67 -8.15 -8.44
CA LYS A 31 4.70 -8.59 -7.50
C LYS A 31 4.22 -8.43 -6.05
N MET A 32 3.62 -7.29 -5.73
CA MET A 32 3.00 -7.07 -4.44
C MET A 32 1.98 -8.16 -4.11
N TYR A 33 1.06 -8.47 -5.04
CA TYR A 33 0.07 -9.53 -4.88
C TYR A 33 0.72 -10.88 -4.57
N THR A 34 1.74 -11.27 -5.35
CA THR A 34 2.49 -12.51 -5.13
C THR A 34 3.15 -12.55 -3.75
N CYS A 35 3.80 -11.46 -3.34
CA CYS A 35 4.42 -11.37 -2.02
C CYS A 35 3.40 -11.48 -0.87
N PHE A 36 2.22 -10.88 -1.01
CA PHE A 36 1.14 -11.04 -0.03
C PHE A 36 0.72 -12.51 0.10
N GLN A 37 0.56 -13.20 -1.03
CA GLN A 37 0.21 -14.61 -1.06
C GLN A 37 1.28 -15.50 -0.41
N GLU A 38 2.56 -15.26 -0.74
CA GLU A 38 3.71 -16.02 -0.20
C GLU A 38 3.79 -15.99 1.33
N ILE A 39 3.33 -14.90 1.95
CA ILE A 39 3.33 -14.75 3.43
C ILE A 39 1.96 -14.99 4.06
N GLY A 40 1.03 -15.57 3.31
CA GLY A 40 -0.29 -15.97 3.81
C GLY A 40 -1.24 -14.81 4.09
N ILE A 41 -1.09 -13.68 3.37
CA ILE A 41 -2.01 -12.55 3.45
C ILE A 41 -2.99 -12.61 2.28
N GLU A 42 -4.27 -12.64 2.60
CA GLU A 42 -5.33 -12.51 1.61
C GLU A 42 -5.44 -11.05 1.17
N VAL A 43 -5.28 -10.78 -0.12
CA VAL A 43 -5.39 -9.43 -0.68
C VAL A 43 -6.25 -9.42 -1.92
N HIS A 44 -7.19 -8.48 -1.96
CA HIS A 44 -8.09 -8.24 -3.09
C HIS A 44 -8.38 -6.75 -3.24
N THR A 45 -8.91 -6.36 -4.39
CA THR A 45 -9.54 -5.04 -4.50
C THR A 45 -10.80 -5.00 -3.63
N ILE A 46 -11.12 -3.81 -3.10
CA ILE A 46 -12.13 -3.64 -2.04
C ILE A 46 -13.52 -4.14 -2.43
N ASP A 47 -13.83 -4.12 -3.72
CA ASP A 47 -15.11 -4.55 -4.28
C ASP A 47 -15.29 -6.08 -4.32
N VAL A 48 -14.22 -6.85 -4.13
CA VAL A 48 -14.28 -8.32 -4.07
C VAL A 48 -14.78 -8.80 -2.70
N TYR A 49 -14.64 -7.99 -1.67
CA TYR A 49 -15.07 -8.37 -0.33
C TYR A 49 -16.57 -8.08 -0.09
N ASP A 50 -17.33 -9.09 0.26
CA ASP A 50 -18.75 -8.94 0.65
C ASP A 50 -18.93 -8.14 1.93
N SER A 51 -17.97 -8.21 2.83
CA SER A 51 -17.99 -7.50 4.12
C SER A 51 -16.64 -6.92 4.50
N LEU A 52 -16.64 -5.65 4.91
CA LEU A 52 -15.43 -4.96 5.37
C LEU A 52 -15.13 -5.17 6.86
N ARG A 53 -15.97 -5.90 7.60
CA ARG A 53 -15.80 -6.12 9.05
C ARG A 53 -14.51 -6.85 9.37
N ASN A 54 -14.21 -7.88 8.58
CA ASN A 54 -13.06 -8.78 8.78
C ASN A 54 -11.82 -8.36 7.99
N ILE A 55 -11.81 -7.15 7.42
CA ILE A 55 -10.64 -6.58 6.77
C ILE A 55 -9.77 -5.96 7.85
N ASP A 56 -8.49 -6.28 7.84
CA ASP A 56 -7.52 -5.73 8.80
C ASP A 56 -7.01 -4.37 8.34
N TRP A 57 -6.72 -4.20 7.04
CA TRP A 57 -6.21 -2.97 6.46
C TRP A 57 -6.82 -2.66 5.10
N ILE A 58 -6.97 -1.36 4.83
CA ILE A 58 -7.52 -0.84 3.56
C ILE A 58 -6.54 0.17 3.00
N TYR A 59 -5.90 -0.17 1.87
CA TYR A 59 -4.92 0.67 1.20
C TYR A 59 -5.56 1.45 0.07
N PHE A 60 -5.40 2.76 0.09
CA PHE A 60 -5.81 3.66 -0.97
C PHE A 60 -4.61 4.01 -1.84
N PHE A 61 -4.60 3.56 -3.09
CA PHE A 61 -3.61 3.95 -4.10
C PHE A 61 -4.02 5.21 -4.86
N ALA A 62 -5.24 5.66 -4.68
CA ALA A 62 -5.75 6.97 -5.06
C ALA A 62 -6.93 7.34 -4.17
N LEU A 63 -7.19 8.63 -4.03
CA LEU A 63 -8.35 9.10 -3.28
C LEU A 63 -9.63 8.83 -4.10
N ASN A 64 -10.34 7.80 -3.74
CA ASN A 64 -11.66 7.50 -4.28
C ASN A 64 -12.72 7.97 -3.26
N THR A 65 -13.39 9.07 -3.56
CA THR A 65 -14.33 9.71 -2.64
C THR A 65 -15.51 8.83 -2.28
N LYS A 66 -16.01 8.01 -3.20
CA LYS A 66 -17.11 7.07 -2.95
C LYS A 66 -16.71 6.04 -1.88
N TRP A 67 -15.57 5.38 -2.04
CA TRP A 67 -15.07 4.42 -1.07
C TRP A 67 -14.67 5.09 0.24
N TYR A 68 -13.98 6.23 0.16
CA TYR A 68 -13.59 7.00 1.35
C TYR A 68 -14.83 7.33 2.20
N THR A 69 -15.85 7.96 1.63
CA THR A 69 -17.09 8.32 2.34
C THR A 69 -17.78 7.09 2.93
N SER A 70 -17.90 6.00 2.14
CA SER A 70 -18.50 4.74 2.62
C SER A 70 -17.77 4.16 3.82
N LEU A 71 -16.42 4.23 3.84
CA LEU A 71 -15.61 3.69 4.93
C LEU A 71 -15.68 4.55 6.19
N ILE A 72 -15.74 5.89 6.06
CA ILE A 72 -15.99 6.79 7.18
C ILE A 72 -17.34 6.48 7.84
N TRP A 73 -18.41 6.35 7.05
CA TRP A 73 -19.71 5.95 7.55
C TRP A 73 -19.70 4.62 8.30
N LYS A 74 -18.83 3.70 7.89
CA LYS A 74 -18.64 2.38 8.51
C LYS A 74 -17.64 2.39 9.67
N LYS A 75 -17.10 3.55 10.06
CA LYS A 75 -16.11 3.74 11.13
C LYS A 75 -14.86 2.88 10.92
N CYS A 76 -14.33 2.90 9.70
CA CYS A 76 -13.15 2.14 9.30
C CYS A 76 -11.85 2.96 9.24
N GLU A 77 -11.85 4.21 9.71
CA GLU A 77 -10.73 5.16 9.62
C GLU A 77 -9.44 4.60 10.24
N ASN A 78 -9.59 3.84 11.32
CA ASN A 78 -8.46 3.21 12.01
C ASN A 78 -7.79 2.06 11.24
N LYS A 79 -8.34 1.69 10.08
CA LYS A 79 -7.80 0.66 9.18
C LYS A 79 -7.32 1.23 7.85
N MET A 80 -7.53 2.52 7.59
CA MET A 80 -7.23 3.13 6.29
C MET A 80 -5.78 3.60 6.21
N VAL A 81 -5.12 3.22 5.13
CA VAL A 81 -3.75 3.62 4.78
C VAL A 81 -3.78 4.29 3.41
N TYR A 82 -3.21 5.48 3.31
CA TYR A 82 -3.06 6.17 2.04
C TYR A 82 -1.65 5.96 1.47
N VAL A 83 -1.54 5.66 0.19
CA VAL A 83 -0.25 5.44 -0.50
C VAL A 83 0.00 6.57 -1.49
N ALA A 84 0.87 7.49 -1.11
CA ALA A 84 1.28 8.62 -1.94
C ALA A 84 2.47 8.21 -2.81
N PHE A 85 2.22 7.59 -3.95
CA PHE A 85 3.29 7.09 -4.82
C PHE A 85 3.61 8.00 -6.02
N GLU A 86 2.71 8.92 -6.37
CA GLU A 86 2.94 9.92 -7.42
C GLU A 86 3.54 11.21 -6.83
N PRO A 87 4.37 11.96 -7.58
CA PRO A 87 4.86 13.25 -7.13
C PRO A 87 3.75 14.31 -7.09
N GLU A 88 3.96 15.36 -6.32
CA GLU A 88 2.99 16.47 -6.17
C GLU A 88 2.67 17.20 -7.48
N THR A 89 3.60 17.15 -8.45
CA THR A 89 3.38 17.69 -9.79
C THR A 89 2.29 16.92 -10.57
N VAL A 90 2.04 15.68 -10.22
CA VAL A 90 0.99 14.82 -10.80
C VAL A 90 -0.26 14.85 -9.94
N ILE A 91 -0.10 14.71 -8.64
CA ILE A 91 -1.20 14.75 -7.67
C ILE A 91 -0.91 15.84 -6.61
N PRO A 92 -1.55 17.02 -6.70
CA PRO A 92 -1.28 18.12 -5.77
C PRO A 92 -1.47 17.79 -4.28
N PHE A 93 -2.31 16.81 -3.96
CA PHE A 93 -2.49 16.32 -2.60
C PHE A 93 -1.27 15.57 -2.04
N HIS A 94 -0.26 15.27 -2.85
CA HIS A 94 1.01 14.70 -2.40
C HIS A 94 2.06 15.75 -2.00
N SER A 95 1.72 17.05 -2.05
CA SER A 95 2.51 18.11 -1.43
C SER A 95 2.54 17.96 0.09
N ASP A 96 3.48 18.63 0.75
CA ASP A 96 3.58 18.59 2.22
C ASP A 96 2.29 19.04 2.93
N ALA A 97 1.62 20.05 2.38
CA ALA A 97 0.35 20.52 2.91
C ALA A 97 -0.75 19.46 2.75
N GLY A 98 -0.79 18.81 1.58
CA GLY A 98 -1.73 17.74 1.30
C GLY A 98 -1.49 16.51 2.17
N ILE A 99 -0.24 16.07 2.35
CA ILE A 99 0.11 14.95 3.24
C ILE A 99 -0.27 15.27 4.69
N ARG A 100 -0.02 16.50 5.16
CA ARG A 100 -0.50 16.91 6.50
C ARG A 100 -2.00 16.83 6.65
N LEU A 101 -2.74 17.24 5.62
CA LEU A 101 -4.20 17.13 5.60
C LEU A 101 -4.65 15.66 5.63
N MET A 102 -4.04 14.81 4.80
CA MET A 102 -4.34 13.38 4.76
C MET A 102 -4.09 12.66 6.10
N CYS A 103 -3.16 13.16 6.92
CA CYS A 103 -2.93 12.65 8.26
C CYS A 103 -4.16 12.73 9.17
N SER A 104 -5.11 13.63 8.91
CA SER A 104 -6.35 13.74 9.66
C SER A 104 -7.40 12.70 9.27
N TYR A 105 -7.26 12.12 8.08
CA TYR A 105 -8.26 11.25 7.48
C TYR A 105 -7.86 9.78 7.40
N PHE A 106 -6.55 9.50 7.40
CA PHE A 106 -6.03 8.14 7.31
C PHE A 106 -5.26 7.76 8.57
N LYS A 107 -5.30 6.50 8.93
CA LYS A 107 -4.54 5.97 10.07
C LYS A 107 -3.04 6.13 9.83
N TYR A 108 -2.59 5.76 8.64
CA TYR A 108 -1.20 5.87 8.21
C TYR A 108 -1.11 6.38 6.78
N ILE A 109 0.04 6.98 6.46
CA ILE A 109 0.38 7.40 5.11
C ILE A 109 1.72 6.75 4.75
N LEU A 110 1.80 6.21 3.55
CA LEU A 110 3.02 5.74 2.93
C LEU A 110 3.45 6.74 1.87
N THR A 111 4.67 7.23 1.93
CA THR A 111 5.25 8.16 0.95
C THR A 111 6.65 7.72 0.57
N TRP A 112 7.06 8.01 -0.64
CA TRP A 112 8.45 7.85 -1.09
C TRP A 112 9.33 9.08 -0.76
N ASN A 113 8.71 10.22 -0.46
CA ASN A 113 9.41 11.46 -0.15
C ASN A 113 9.88 11.46 1.31
N ILE A 114 11.21 11.42 1.51
CA ILE A 114 11.83 11.35 2.83
C ILE A 114 11.55 12.59 3.69
N GLU A 115 11.36 13.75 3.07
CA GLU A 115 11.09 15.00 3.78
C GLU A 115 9.70 15.03 4.43
N GLN A 116 8.79 14.21 3.92
CA GLN A 116 7.43 14.07 4.45
C GLN A 116 7.31 13.07 5.59
N LYS A 117 8.40 12.37 5.93
CA LYS A 117 8.39 11.39 7.02
C LYS A 117 7.98 12.02 8.34
N LYS A 118 7.01 11.41 9.01
CA LYS A 118 6.55 11.82 10.33
C LYS A 118 6.38 10.60 11.23
N GLU A 119 7.08 10.59 12.35
CA GLU A 119 7.05 9.47 13.27
C GLU A 119 5.62 9.09 13.67
N GLY A 120 5.35 7.79 13.67
CA GLY A 120 4.05 7.22 14.05
C GLY A 120 2.90 7.47 13.08
N LYS A 121 3.10 8.22 11.99
CA LYS A 121 2.01 8.58 11.08
C LYS A 121 2.34 8.46 9.59
N VAL A 122 3.49 8.98 9.18
CA VAL A 122 3.94 8.98 7.79
C VAL A 122 5.21 8.15 7.68
N PHE A 123 5.16 7.11 6.86
CA PHE A 123 6.24 6.14 6.71
C PHE A 123 6.76 6.15 5.28
N LEU A 124 8.06 5.91 5.15
CA LEU A 124 8.67 5.76 3.84
C LEU A 124 8.35 4.39 3.24
N PHE A 125 8.10 4.38 1.96
CA PHE A 125 8.10 3.16 1.18
C PHE A 125 8.89 3.35 -0.11
N GLN A 126 9.43 2.26 -0.63
CA GLN A 126 10.11 2.29 -1.92
C GLN A 126 9.16 1.77 -3.00
N VAL A 127 8.97 2.58 -4.04
CA VAL A 127 8.28 2.11 -5.23
C VAL A 127 9.26 1.23 -6.01
N PRO A 128 8.94 -0.03 -6.28
CA PRO A 128 9.81 -0.87 -7.08
C PRO A 128 9.83 -0.38 -8.52
N TYR A 129 10.96 0.23 -8.94
CA TYR A 129 11.19 0.60 -10.32
C TYR A 129 11.82 -0.55 -11.08
N PHE A 130 11.19 -0.97 -12.17
CA PHE A 130 11.78 -1.91 -13.09
C PHE A 130 12.60 -1.17 -14.16
N TYR A 131 13.91 -1.19 -14.04
CA TYR A 131 14.77 -0.73 -15.11
C TYR A 131 14.86 -1.81 -16.19
N ARG A 132 14.44 -1.47 -17.40
CA ARG A 132 14.69 -2.27 -18.60
C ARG A 132 16.16 -2.13 -19.00
N LYS A 133 17.08 -2.84 -18.34
CA LYS A 133 18.40 -3.10 -18.88
C LYS A 133 18.80 -4.51 -18.50
N GLY A 134 19.00 -5.35 -19.54
CA GLY A 134 19.47 -6.71 -19.59
C GLY A 134 20.37 -7.20 -18.46
N GLY A 135 19.81 -7.39 -17.30
CA GLY A 135 20.43 -8.00 -16.15
C GLY A 135 19.32 -8.57 -15.28
N ASN A 136 19.52 -9.77 -14.78
CA ASN A 136 18.66 -10.39 -13.79
C ASN A 136 18.63 -9.49 -12.54
N VAL A 137 17.68 -8.56 -12.46
CA VAL A 137 17.41 -7.84 -11.22
C VAL A 137 16.59 -8.78 -10.34
N SER A 138 17.28 -9.48 -9.46
CA SER A 138 16.66 -10.10 -8.30
C SER A 138 16.08 -8.98 -7.46
N LEU A 139 14.76 -8.81 -7.45
CA LEU A 139 14.09 -8.01 -6.44
C LEU A 139 14.25 -8.76 -5.12
N GLU A 140 15.17 -8.33 -4.29
CA GLU A 140 15.38 -8.90 -2.98
C GLU A 140 14.07 -8.80 -2.17
N LYS A 141 13.80 -9.84 -1.39
CA LYS A 141 12.59 -9.96 -0.54
C LYS A 141 12.36 -8.79 0.40
N GLU A 142 13.39 -8.00 0.67
CA GLU A 142 13.37 -6.83 1.56
C GLU A 142 12.41 -5.73 1.12
N ASN A 143 12.21 -5.54 -0.17
CA ASN A 143 11.34 -4.46 -0.68
C ASN A 143 9.84 -4.73 -0.53
N CYS A 144 9.44 -5.98 -0.34
CA CYS A 144 8.05 -6.32 0.00
C CYS A 144 7.76 -6.10 1.49
N LEU A 145 8.76 -6.12 2.35
CA LEU A 145 8.60 -5.97 3.80
C LEU A 145 8.17 -4.56 4.22
N LEU A 146 8.55 -3.53 3.48
CA LEU A 146 8.26 -2.13 3.86
C LEU A 146 6.76 -1.81 3.88
N ILE A 147 5.99 -2.35 2.94
CA ILE A 147 4.52 -2.20 2.97
C ILE A 147 3.93 -2.89 4.21
N PHE A 148 4.59 -3.97 4.69
CA PHE A 148 4.16 -4.75 5.85
C PHE A 148 4.59 -4.19 7.20
N GLN A 149 5.72 -3.47 7.27
CA GLN A 149 6.17 -2.88 8.53
C GLN A 149 5.16 -1.87 9.08
N VAL A 150 4.42 -1.18 8.23
CA VAL A 150 3.35 -0.27 8.67
C VAL A 150 2.16 -1.04 9.24
N THR A 151 1.86 -2.22 8.70
CA THR A 151 0.73 -3.05 9.15
C THR A 151 1.07 -3.88 10.40
N ASN A 152 2.35 -4.11 10.69
CA ASN A 152 2.83 -4.98 11.77
C ASN A 152 3.54 -4.25 12.91
N ILE A 153 3.30 -2.96 13.15
CA ILE A 153 3.94 -2.19 14.23
C ILE A 153 3.84 -2.87 15.61
N GLN A 154 2.88 -3.77 15.81
CA GLN A 154 2.76 -4.52 17.06
C GLN A 154 3.25 -5.97 16.97
N THR A 155 3.35 -6.59 15.79
CA THR A 155 3.65 -8.03 15.66
C THR A 155 5.11 -8.31 15.28
N VAL A 156 5.82 -7.41 14.63
CA VAL A 156 7.19 -7.62 14.12
C VAL A 156 8.28 -7.49 15.21
N LYS A 157 7.96 -6.98 16.41
CA LYS A 157 8.95 -6.99 17.51
C LYS A 157 9.36 -8.39 17.99
N LYS A 158 8.77 -9.47 17.51
CA LYS A 158 9.08 -10.85 17.98
C LYS A 158 9.85 -11.74 17.01
N ASN A 159 10.00 -11.41 15.73
CA ASN A 159 10.54 -12.37 14.75
C ASN A 159 11.65 -11.89 13.81
N CYS A 160 12.24 -10.73 14.01
CA CYS A 160 13.43 -10.30 13.26
C CYS A 160 14.71 -10.36 14.12
N THR A 161 15.01 -11.54 14.65
CA THR A 161 16.39 -11.98 14.88
C THR A 161 16.81 -12.73 13.63
N VAL A 162 17.16 -12.02 12.58
CA VAL A 162 17.86 -12.62 11.44
C VAL A 162 19.31 -12.73 11.84
N ASN A 163 19.79 -13.95 11.91
CA ASN A 163 21.18 -14.33 12.00
C ASN A 163 22.04 -13.54 11.01
N ALA A 164 22.71 -12.50 11.49
CA ALA A 164 23.95 -12.04 10.92
C ALA A 164 25.02 -13.01 11.40
N GLY A 165 25.27 -14.05 10.62
CA GLY A 165 26.21 -15.10 10.95
C GLY A 165 26.91 -15.60 9.70
N ARG A 166 28.15 -15.09 9.53
CA ARG A 166 29.28 -15.62 8.75
C ARG A 166 29.18 -15.57 7.25
#